data_263d13ff1deb0c4c0d17273174afb48d
#
_entry.id   263d13ff1deb0c4c0d17273174afb48d
#
_cell.length_a   1.000
_cell.length_b   1.000
_cell.length_c   1.000
_cell.angle_alpha   90.00
_cell.angle_beta   90.00
_cell.angle_gamma   90.00
#
_symmetry.space_group_name_H-M   'P 1'
#
loop_
_entity.id
_entity.type
_entity.pdbx_description
1 polymer ?
#
loop_
_entity_poly.entity_id
_entity_poly.type
_entity_poly.pdbx_seq_one_letter_code
_entity_poly.pdbx_strand_id
1 'polypeptide(L)'
;ILCIGESKLDKELMRTPEVLKKQLEKALNGICLEEYQTIYIAYEPSYLIGLDNALSVDKIIDTLDYIKKIVDFIGIKNYKLLYGGAVNSSNIKELLSDKIDGYLLGKSSVDINELEKIIKCIK
;
A
#
# COMPACT_ATOMS: atom_id res chain seq x y z
N ILE A 1 -2.28 11.27 -0.94
CA ILE A 1 -2.01 9.81 -0.99
C ILE A 1 -1.62 9.45 -2.41
N LEU A 2 -0.49 8.78 -2.58
CA LEU A 2 0.00 8.23 -3.84
C LEU A 2 -0.30 6.73 -3.86
N CYS A 3 -1.15 6.27 -4.78
CA CYS A 3 -1.43 4.86 -4.99
C CYS A 3 -0.52 4.30 -6.08
N ILE A 4 0.16 3.20 -5.80
CA ILE A 4 1.01 2.47 -6.73
C ILE A 4 0.71 0.99 -6.67
N GLY A 5 0.89 0.29 -7.78
CA GLY A 5 0.67 -1.14 -7.84
C GLY A 5 0.81 -1.66 -9.27
N GLU A 6 1.14 -2.91 -9.37
CA GLU A 6 1.29 -3.62 -10.63
C GLU A 6 -0.04 -4.19 -11.13
N SER A 7 -0.11 -4.43 -12.43
CA SER A 7 -1.20 -5.18 -13.06
C SER A 7 -1.01 -6.70 -12.89
N LYS A 8 -2.07 -7.46 -13.18
CA LYS A 8 -1.99 -8.92 -13.21
C LYS A 8 -0.92 -9.42 -14.18
N LEU A 9 -0.84 -8.81 -15.35
CA LEU A 9 0.16 -9.16 -16.36
C LEU A 9 1.58 -8.87 -15.88
N ASP A 10 1.81 -7.71 -15.23
CA ASP A 10 3.12 -7.37 -14.70
C ASP A 10 3.57 -8.37 -13.63
N LYS A 11 2.65 -8.81 -12.77
CA LYS A 11 2.90 -9.84 -11.77
C LYS A 11 3.26 -11.18 -12.42
N GLU A 12 2.49 -11.63 -13.42
CA GLU A 12 2.74 -12.89 -14.14
C GLU A 12 4.10 -12.88 -14.85
N LEU A 13 4.52 -11.72 -15.36
CA LEU A 13 5.81 -11.50 -15.99
C LEU A 13 6.94 -11.18 -14.99
N MET A 14 6.70 -11.27 -13.69
CA MET A 14 7.65 -10.95 -12.61
C MET A 14 8.25 -9.54 -12.70
N ARG A 15 7.46 -8.56 -13.18
CA ARG A 15 7.87 -7.16 -13.37
C ARG A 15 7.46 -6.23 -12.22
N THR A 16 6.88 -6.75 -11.15
CA THR A 16 6.42 -5.93 -10.02
C THR A 16 7.49 -4.92 -9.55
N PRO A 17 8.76 -5.31 -9.30
CA PRO A 17 9.77 -4.34 -8.84
C PRO A 17 10.02 -3.22 -9.83
N GLU A 18 10.12 -3.52 -11.12
CA GLU A 18 10.36 -2.52 -12.18
C GLU A 18 9.20 -1.53 -12.30
N VAL A 19 7.96 -2.04 -12.24
CA VAL A 19 6.75 -1.23 -12.34
C VAL A 19 6.65 -0.28 -11.15
N LEU A 20 6.81 -0.78 -9.92
CA LEU A 20 6.74 0.04 -8.72
C LEU A 20 7.85 1.09 -8.69
N LYS A 21 9.09 0.72 -9.05
CA LYS A 21 10.19 1.68 -9.16
C LYS A 21 9.86 2.81 -10.14
N LYS A 22 9.38 2.46 -11.34
CA LYS A 22 9.03 3.43 -12.38
C LYS A 22 7.89 4.35 -11.96
N GLN A 23 6.87 3.83 -11.27
CA GLN A 23 5.75 4.62 -10.75
C GLN A 23 6.24 5.62 -9.69
N LEU A 24 7.07 5.17 -8.74
CA LEU A 24 7.64 6.02 -7.69
C LEU A 24 8.56 7.10 -8.27
N GLU A 25 9.50 6.75 -9.13
CA GLU A 25 10.41 7.71 -9.77
C GLU A 25 9.65 8.79 -10.55
N LYS A 26 8.62 8.40 -11.31
CA LYS A 26 7.81 9.36 -12.06
C LYS A 26 6.98 10.28 -11.17
N ALA A 27 6.41 9.74 -10.09
CA ALA A 27 5.51 10.50 -9.23
C ALA A 27 6.28 11.40 -8.25
N LEU A 28 7.45 10.98 -7.78
CA LEU A 28 8.19 11.65 -6.71
C LEU A 28 9.39 12.48 -7.20
N ASN A 29 9.77 12.35 -8.47
CA ASN A 29 10.89 13.13 -9.02
C ASN A 29 10.61 14.63 -8.95
N GLY A 30 11.50 15.38 -8.33
CA GLY A 30 11.38 16.83 -8.16
C GLY A 30 10.38 17.28 -7.09
N ILE A 31 9.80 16.35 -6.32
CA ILE A 31 8.93 16.71 -5.19
C ILE A 31 9.80 17.17 -4.02
N CYS A 32 9.55 18.39 -3.55
CA CYS A 32 10.10 18.93 -2.32
C CYS A 32 8.97 19.05 -1.29
N LEU A 33 9.15 18.42 -0.12
CA LEU A 33 8.20 18.50 0.98
C LEU A 33 8.69 19.50 2.03
N GLU A 34 7.76 20.32 2.52
CA GLU A 34 7.95 21.09 3.74
C GLU A 34 7.97 20.13 4.95
N GLU A 35 8.58 20.55 6.08
CA GLU A 35 8.71 19.70 7.27
C GLU A 35 7.38 19.15 7.83
N TYR A 36 6.30 19.90 7.64
CA TYR A 36 4.95 19.51 8.10
C TYR A 36 4.18 18.66 7.11
N GLN A 37 4.71 18.44 5.89
CA GLN A 37 4.05 17.64 4.86
C GLN A 37 4.47 16.17 4.92
N THR A 38 3.52 15.29 4.76
CA THR A 38 3.75 13.84 4.71
C THR A 38 3.09 13.25 3.46
N ILE A 39 3.83 12.43 2.72
CA ILE A 39 3.26 11.62 1.62
C ILE A 39 2.84 10.26 2.19
N TYR A 40 1.60 9.87 1.93
CA TYR A 40 1.12 8.51 2.16
C TYR A 40 1.26 7.75 0.84
N ILE A 41 1.99 6.64 0.85
CA ILE A 41 2.21 5.78 -0.33
C ILE A 41 1.47 4.47 -0.09
N ALA A 42 0.41 4.24 -0.86
CA ALA A 42 -0.41 3.04 -0.75
C ALA A 42 0.00 2.03 -1.83
N TYR A 43 0.46 0.85 -1.40
CA TYR A 43 0.65 -0.28 -2.28
C TYR A 43 -0.70 -0.97 -2.52
N GLU A 44 -1.17 -0.88 -3.74
CA GLU A 44 -2.48 -1.38 -4.16
C GLU A 44 -2.34 -2.18 -5.48
N PRO A 45 -2.05 -3.50 -5.41
CA PRO A 45 -2.01 -4.33 -6.61
C PRO A 45 -3.33 -4.23 -7.38
N SER A 46 -3.31 -3.71 -8.61
CA SER A 46 -4.54 -3.35 -9.33
C SER A 46 -5.46 -4.55 -9.60
N TYR A 47 -4.89 -5.75 -9.69
CA TYR A 47 -5.66 -6.99 -9.88
C TYR A 47 -6.41 -7.48 -8.64
N LEU A 48 -6.18 -6.86 -7.46
CA LEU A 48 -6.90 -7.19 -6.23
C LEU A 48 -8.06 -6.22 -5.94
N ILE A 49 -8.17 -5.13 -6.70
CA ILE A 49 -9.23 -4.14 -6.51
C ILE A 49 -10.60 -4.81 -6.68
N GLY A 50 -11.46 -4.68 -5.68
CA GLY A 50 -12.80 -5.26 -5.67
C GLY A 50 -12.86 -6.76 -5.34
N LEU A 51 -11.72 -7.42 -5.12
CA LEU A 51 -11.66 -8.80 -4.61
C LEU A 51 -11.73 -8.84 -3.08
N ASP A 52 -11.87 -10.04 -2.52
CA ASP A 52 -11.98 -10.24 -1.07
C ASP A 52 -10.69 -10.83 -0.45
N ASN A 53 -9.76 -11.32 -1.28
CA ASN A 53 -8.53 -11.95 -0.83
C ASN A 53 -7.33 -11.03 -0.98
N ALA A 54 -6.73 -10.63 0.14
CA ALA A 54 -5.48 -9.89 0.19
C ALA A 54 -4.26 -10.78 -0.12
N LEU A 55 -3.10 -10.14 -0.35
CA LEU A 55 -1.81 -10.85 -0.32
C LEU A 55 -1.50 -11.31 1.12
N SER A 56 -0.63 -12.31 1.26
CA SER A 56 -0.08 -12.64 2.58
C SER A 56 0.72 -11.47 3.15
N VAL A 57 0.72 -11.33 4.47
CA VAL A 57 1.43 -10.25 5.16
C VAL A 57 2.92 -10.21 4.82
N ASP A 58 3.56 -11.36 4.68
CA ASP A 58 4.98 -11.44 4.33
C ASP A 58 5.26 -10.84 2.95
N LYS A 59 4.43 -11.14 1.95
CA LYS A 59 4.56 -10.55 0.60
C LYS A 59 4.31 -9.04 0.60
N ILE A 60 3.38 -8.59 1.42
CA ILE A 60 3.10 -7.15 1.58
C ILE A 60 4.34 -6.47 2.18
N ILE A 61 4.88 -7.01 3.27
CA ILE A 61 6.07 -6.48 3.95
C ILE A 61 7.28 -6.43 3.00
N ASP A 62 7.57 -7.52 2.30
CA ASP A 62 8.66 -7.56 1.32
C ASP A 62 8.52 -6.47 0.25
N THR A 63 7.30 -6.24 -0.23
CA THR A 63 7.03 -5.21 -1.22
C THR A 63 7.16 -3.81 -0.62
N LEU A 64 6.64 -3.57 0.58
CA LEU A 64 6.77 -2.29 1.27
C LEU A 64 8.24 -1.98 1.62
N ASP A 65 9.02 -2.97 2.05
CA ASP A 65 10.47 -2.82 2.29
C ASP A 65 11.22 -2.44 0.98
N TYR A 66 10.78 -2.98 -0.17
CA TYR A 66 11.30 -2.57 -1.48
C TYR A 66 10.92 -1.14 -1.83
N ILE A 67 9.65 -0.76 -1.65
CA ILE A 67 9.15 0.60 -1.87
C ILE A 67 9.93 1.59 -0.98
N LYS A 68 10.12 1.27 0.29
CA LYS A 68 10.89 2.07 1.24
C LYS A 68 12.29 2.37 0.72
N LYS A 69 13.03 1.38 0.24
CA LYS A 69 14.37 1.57 -0.32
C LYS A 69 14.40 2.56 -1.48
N ILE A 70 13.39 2.51 -2.36
CA ILE A 70 13.29 3.44 -3.50
C ILE A 70 12.97 4.84 -3.02
N VAL A 71 12.00 5.01 -2.12
CA VAL A 71 11.59 6.31 -1.59
C VAL A 71 12.73 6.99 -0.84
N ASP A 72 13.46 6.22 -0.02
CA ASP A 72 14.66 6.70 0.69
C ASP A 72 15.75 7.14 -0.30
N PHE A 73 15.97 6.37 -1.38
CA PHE A 73 16.94 6.70 -2.43
C PHE A 73 16.56 7.98 -3.20
N ILE A 74 15.26 8.21 -3.44
CA ILE A 74 14.75 9.45 -4.06
C ILE A 74 14.96 10.65 -3.13
N GLY A 75 15.08 10.43 -1.81
CA GLY A 75 15.35 11.48 -0.82
C GLY A 75 14.10 12.01 -0.11
N ILE A 76 12.96 11.36 -0.25
CA ILE A 76 11.75 11.71 0.52
C ILE A 76 11.92 11.20 1.96
N LYS A 77 11.80 12.10 2.95
CA LYS A 77 12.00 11.78 4.37
C LYS A 77 10.69 11.55 5.13
N ASN A 78 9.66 12.33 4.81
CA ASN A 78 8.38 12.29 5.51
C ASN A 78 7.35 11.53 4.69
N TYR A 79 7.24 10.22 4.93
CA TYR A 79 6.24 9.37 4.28
C TYR A 79 5.71 8.29 5.21
N LYS A 80 4.58 7.73 4.84
CA LYS A 80 3.92 6.60 5.47
C LYS A 80 3.58 5.55 4.41
N LEU A 81 3.78 4.28 4.74
CA LEU A 81 3.49 3.16 3.85
C LEU A 81 2.19 2.48 4.22
N LEU A 82 1.26 2.47 3.27
CA LEU A 82 -0.05 1.87 3.42
C LEU A 82 -0.19 0.64 2.52
N TYR A 83 -1.07 -0.27 2.91
CA TYR A 83 -1.51 -1.36 2.05
C TYR A 83 -3.00 -1.23 1.71
N GLY A 84 -3.37 -1.42 0.43
CA GLY A 84 -4.73 -1.21 -0.09
C GLY A 84 -5.34 -2.38 -0.87
N GLY A 85 -4.70 -3.55 -0.87
CA GLY A 85 -5.16 -4.69 -1.67
C GLY A 85 -6.21 -5.57 -0.97
N ALA A 86 -7.51 -5.38 -1.26
CA ALA A 86 -8.61 -6.23 -0.80
C ALA A 86 -8.73 -6.37 0.73
N VAL A 87 -8.45 -5.30 1.47
CA VAL A 87 -8.56 -5.27 2.95
C VAL A 87 -10.03 -5.28 3.38
N ASN A 88 -10.37 -6.18 4.31
CA ASN A 88 -11.72 -6.34 4.88
C ASN A 88 -11.67 -6.88 6.32
N SER A 89 -12.83 -7.01 6.99
CA SER A 89 -12.90 -7.43 8.38
C SER A 89 -12.47 -8.89 8.62
N SER A 90 -12.49 -9.73 7.60
CA SER A 90 -12.09 -11.14 7.74
C SER A 90 -10.58 -11.32 7.67
N ASN A 91 -9.85 -10.42 7.00
CA ASN A 91 -8.40 -10.55 6.81
C ASN A 91 -7.57 -9.52 7.58
N ILE A 92 -8.14 -8.42 8.05
CA ILE A 92 -7.39 -7.32 8.70
C ILE A 92 -6.52 -7.80 9.86
N LYS A 93 -6.98 -8.75 10.67
CA LYS A 93 -6.20 -9.25 11.82
C LYS A 93 -4.89 -9.91 11.40
N GLU A 94 -4.91 -10.64 10.29
CA GLU A 94 -3.74 -11.32 9.73
C GLU A 94 -2.77 -10.34 9.05
N LEU A 95 -3.30 -9.17 8.64
CA LEU A 95 -2.52 -8.12 7.99
C LEU A 95 -1.86 -7.15 8.96
N LEU A 96 -2.18 -7.20 10.27
CA LEU A 96 -1.61 -6.28 11.26
C LEU A 96 -0.09 -6.50 11.39
N SER A 97 0.67 -5.43 11.19
CA SER A 97 2.12 -5.43 11.33
C SER A 97 2.60 -4.02 11.66
N ASP A 98 3.64 -3.91 12.47
CA ASP A 98 4.34 -2.66 12.78
C ASP A 98 5.09 -2.07 11.58
N LYS A 99 5.27 -2.86 10.52
CA LYS A 99 5.86 -2.42 9.25
C LYS A 99 4.86 -1.79 8.28
N ILE A 100 3.57 -1.82 8.60
CA ILE A 100 2.50 -1.25 7.81
C ILE A 100 1.91 -0.07 8.58
N ASP A 101 2.14 1.15 8.11
CA ASP A 101 1.67 2.37 8.78
C ASP A 101 0.14 2.54 8.76
N GLY A 102 -0.55 1.86 7.86
CA GLY A 102 -2.01 1.90 7.77
C GLY A 102 -2.57 1.19 6.54
N TYR A 103 -3.87 1.27 6.38
CA TYR A 103 -4.61 0.56 5.33
C TYR A 103 -5.46 1.52 4.52
N LEU A 104 -5.45 1.36 3.19
CA LEU A 104 -6.35 2.05 2.28
C LEU A 104 -7.54 1.12 2.01
N LEU A 105 -8.74 1.57 2.39
CA LEU A 105 -9.97 0.80 2.27
C LEU A 105 -10.77 1.28 1.07
N GLY A 106 -11.05 0.38 0.12
CA GLY A 106 -11.94 0.63 -1.00
C GLY A 106 -13.38 0.18 -0.68
N LYS A 107 -13.78 -0.97 -1.21
CA LYS A 107 -15.11 -1.58 -1.04
C LYS A 107 -15.57 -1.66 0.44
N SER A 108 -14.66 -2.00 1.34
CA SER A 108 -14.97 -2.14 2.78
C SER A 108 -15.31 -0.81 3.47
N SER A 109 -14.99 0.34 2.87
CA SER A 109 -15.27 1.66 3.46
C SER A 109 -16.69 2.17 3.23
N VAL A 110 -17.43 1.58 2.28
CA VAL A 110 -18.80 2.02 1.95
C VAL A 110 -19.87 1.28 2.77
N ASP A 111 -19.52 0.23 3.48
CA ASP A 111 -20.37 -0.47 4.44
C ASP A 111 -19.94 -0.12 5.87
N ILE A 112 -20.80 0.60 6.59
CA ILE A 112 -20.50 1.08 7.95
C ILE A 112 -20.25 -0.07 8.94
N ASN A 113 -20.97 -1.19 8.80
CA ASN A 113 -20.79 -2.34 9.69
C ASN A 113 -19.45 -3.03 9.44
N GLU A 114 -19.05 -3.11 8.18
CA GLU A 114 -17.75 -3.66 7.78
C GLU A 114 -16.60 -2.78 8.27
N LEU A 115 -16.72 -1.48 8.06
CA LEU A 115 -15.75 -0.48 8.52
C LEU A 115 -15.59 -0.53 10.06
N GLU A 116 -16.70 -0.60 10.80
CA GLU A 116 -16.68 -0.68 12.26
C GLU A 116 -15.93 -1.94 12.77
N LYS A 117 -16.13 -3.09 12.13
CA LYS A 117 -15.40 -4.33 12.45
C LYS A 117 -13.90 -4.17 12.21
N ILE A 118 -13.51 -3.56 11.08
CA ILE A 118 -12.09 -3.31 10.78
C ILE A 118 -11.47 -2.40 11.85
N ILE A 119 -12.12 -1.28 12.18
CA ILE A 119 -11.63 -0.34 13.19
C ILE A 119 -11.45 -1.00 14.56
N LYS A 120 -12.39 -1.86 14.96
CA LYS A 120 -12.30 -2.62 16.23
C LYS A 120 -11.10 -3.59 16.25
N CYS A 121 -10.67 -4.08 15.10
CA CYS A 121 -9.50 -4.96 15.03
C CYS A 121 -8.16 -4.20 15.10
N ILE A 122 -8.12 -2.94 14.64
CA ILE A 122 -6.89 -2.11 14.62
C ILE A 122 -6.62 -1.48 15.98
N LYS A 123 -7.65 -1.25 16.77
CA LYS A 123 -7.53 -0.72 18.13
C LYS A 123 -7.02 -1.78 19.11
#